data_a7d059f66a989f1bf4a5c0438be350aa
#
_entry.id   a7d059f66a989f1bf4a5c0438be350aa
#
_cell.length_a   1.000
_cell.length_b   1.000
_cell.length_c   1.000
_cell.angle_alpha   90.00
_cell.angle_beta   90.00
_cell.angle_gamma   90.00
#
_symmetry.space_group_name_H-M   'P 1'
#
loop_
_entity.id
_entity.type
_entity.pdbx_description
1 polymer ?
#
loop_
_entity_poly.entity_id
_entity_poly.type
_entity_poly.pdbx_seq_one_letter_code
_entity_poly.pdbx_strand_id
1 'polypeptide(L)'
;MLTVLHTLICPEADIEHCAEMYFRGGMPGVEASGAGFSLPDNVLLSADTFYNGLSVGKWKSLGTISSLSLMLRVRGQLVLELWHHAADGASSCLQTHEFEEPQARTHVLPVPEWSGMAEGMLFLRLKGKKQGVVEQLCFATDAPPLMQPKLGVVITHFNRVAYVTRSIARVRQTLLSDPHYQRAIDFIVVDNSDTLDPTELKGAQIIPNQNYGGSGGFARGLLYLKDQNTHTHCLFMDDDISCEVESIRRAYAVLSYSPDPKIGLAGVLLDAQKPWSVQEKGAEFHQGLFRPLHQNEEVRSVPSLLALEKDKGNPVYGGWWFFAFRLDAVDYYPFPFFVRGDDALFGLINRFNVFTLNGIACFSDHFLSKETAFTRYLGFRASLAVFLMEGGGSVTAALKLLSASFLWCALSYRYQSAKAITLALRDVSKGVSFWRRTLTYPPSLKEIGREQSRAEEAAYFTAHPFVEKAGSESRFRKLARAVTLNGHLLPDAFMRKAPVYVGEYTPGLLSSVFLRQRVIYRKYETQSVFEEQLNRKTFWDNVWAFAWHAVWFAVRFRALARDYRANAKQLCSEHFWRSVYAQKKP
;
A
#
# COMPACT_ATOMS: atom_id res chain seq x y z
N MET A 1 11.14 -31.01 13.56
CA MET A 1 10.79 -30.75 12.12
C MET A 1 11.17 -29.29 11.85
N LEU A 2 11.84 -29.00 10.74
CA LEU A 2 12.22 -27.62 10.39
C LEU A 2 11.02 -26.87 9.81
N THR A 3 10.81 -25.67 10.30
CA THR A 3 9.81 -24.72 9.76
C THR A 3 10.53 -23.66 8.94
N VAL A 4 10.12 -23.48 7.68
CA VAL A 4 10.68 -22.47 6.78
C VAL A 4 10.21 -21.08 7.22
N LEU A 5 11.17 -20.16 7.36
CA LEU A 5 10.92 -18.76 7.71
C LEU A 5 11.01 -17.84 6.48
N HIS A 6 11.97 -18.10 5.60
CA HIS A 6 12.32 -17.21 4.49
C HIS A 6 12.97 -18.00 3.35
N THR A 7 12.28 -18.11 2.22
CA THR A 7 12.81 -18.73 1.01
C THR A 7 13.46 -17.67 0.13
N LEU A 8 14.64 -18.01 -0.46
CA LEU A 8 15.24 -17.18 -1.50
C LEU A 8 14.49 -17.42 -2.82
N ILE A 9 14.15 -16.33 -3.49
CA ILE A 9 13.32 -16.35 -4.70
C ILE A 9 13.97 -15.62 -5.87
N CYS A 10 13.58 -16.02 -7.07
CA CYS A 10 13.65 -15.22 -8.29
C CYS A 10 12.30 -14.52 -8.50
N PRO A 11 12.23 -13.43 -9.28
CA PRO A 11 10.95 -12.76 -9.56
C PRO A 11 9.98 -13.72 -10.24
N GLU A 12 8.73 -13.74 -9.75
CA GLU A 12 7.65 -14.45 -10.42
C GLU A 12 7.25 -13.73 -11.72
N ALA A 13 6.76 -14.50 -12.68
CA ALA A 13 6.26 -13.93 -13.92
C ALA A 13 5.12 -12.92 -13.63
N ASP A 14 5.09 -11.84 -14.41
CA ASP A 14 4.08 -10.76 -14.28
C ASP A 14 4.12 -9.97 -12.96
N ILE A 15 5.23 -10.01 -12.22
CA ILE A 15 5.48 -9.13 -11.08
C ILE A 15 6.41 -8.00 -11.52
N GLU A 16 6.07 -6.76 -11.16
CA GLU A 16 6.93 -5.59 -11.37
C GLU A 16 8.18 -5.74 -10.52
N HIS A 17 9.36 -5.64 -11.14
CA HIS A 17 10.62 -5.85 -10.43
C HIS A 17 11.81 -5.14 -11.07
N CYS A 18 12.91 -5.07 -10.31
CA CYS A 18 14.26 -4.88 -10.83
C CYS A 18 15.18 -5.96 -10.23
N ALA A 19 16.21 -6.33 -10.97
CA ALA A 19 17.09 -7.44 -10.61
C ALA A 19 17.71 -7.27 -9.21
N GLU A 20 18.07 -6.05 -8.86
CA GLU A 20 18.71 -5.70 -7.57
C GLU A 20 17.82 -5.94 -6.34
N MET A 21 16.54 -6.20 -6.53
CA MET A 21 15.64 -6.60 -5.44
C MET A 21 15.78 -8.08 -5.06
N TYR A 22 16.35 -8.90 -5.97
CA TYR A 22 16.49 -10.35 -5.79
C TYR A 22 17.94 -10.78 -5.71
N PHE A 23 18.78 -10.43 -6.69
CA PHE A 23 20.21 -10.75 -6.71
C PHE A 23 21.04 -9.59 -7.23
N ARG A 24 22.26 -9.48 -6.74
CA ARG A 24 23.32 -8.60 -7.25
C ARG A 24 24.37 -9.43 -7.98
N GLY A 25 25.04 -8.81 -8.95
CA GLY A 25 26.06 -9.49 -9.78
C GLY A 25 25.46 -10.22 -10.99
N GLY A 26 24.14 -10.25 -11.14
CA GLY A 26 23.42 -10.90 -12.23
C GLY A 26 22.12 -11.54 -11.75
N MET A 27 21.43 -12.22 -12.66
CA MET A 27 20.25 -13.02 -12.34
C MET A 27 20.54 -14.50 -12.62
N PRO A 28 20.13 -15.42 -11.74
CA PRO A 28 20.18 -16.85 -12.04
C PRO A 28 19.17 -17.20 -13.14
N GLY A 29 19.42 -18.28 -13.86
CA GLY A 29 18.46 -18.87 -14.79
C GLY A 29 17.33 -19.56 -14.04
N VAL A 30 16.07 -19.34 -14.43
CA VAL A 30 14.93 -20.09 -13.87
C VAL A 30 14.89 -21.48 -14.53
N GLU A 31 14.85 -22.56 -13.73
CA GLU A 31 14.70 -23.93 -14.24
C GLU A 31 13.33 -24.13 -14.90
N ALA A 32 13.31 -24.89 -15.99
CA ALA A 32 12.07 -25.14 -16.76
C ALA A 32 10.96 -25.83 -15.94
N SER A 33 11.33 -26.49 -14.84
CA SER A 33 10.38 -27.10 -13.89
C SER A 33 9.70 -26.08 -12.97
N GLY A 34 10.16 -24.81 -12.96
CA GLY A 34 9.71 -23.79 -12.02
C GLY A 34 10.17 -24.00 -10.57
N ALA A 35 10.88 -25.10 -10.31
CA ALA A 35 11.41 -25.45 -8.99
C ALA A 35 12.92 -25.18 -8.95
N GLY A 36 13.30 -23.96 -8.53
CA GLY A 36 14.70 -23.61 -8.38
C GLY A 36 15.29 -22.77 -9.50
N PHE A 37 16.59 -22.55 -9.43
CA PHE A 37 17.33 -21.71 -10.37
C PHE A 37 18.75 -22.26 -10.63
N SER A 38 19.24 -22.05 -11.85
CA SER A 38 20.60 -22.40 -12.26
C SER A 38 21.55 -21.24 -12.03
N LEU A 39 22.73 -21.53 -11.51
CA LEU A 39 23.78 -20.55 -11.26
C LEU A 39 24.66 -20.42 -12.51
N PRO A 40 24.92 -19.21 -13.00
CA PRO A 40 25.88 -19.00 -14.06
C PRO A 40 27.28 -19.43 -13.61
N ASP A 41 28.03 -20.12 -14.49
CA ASP A 41 29.37 -20.58 -14.17
C ASP A 41 30.31 -19.41 -13.91
N ASN A 42 31.05 -19.49 -12.81
CA ASN A 42 32.01 -18.49 -12.35
C ASN A 42 31.48 -17.07 -12.08
N VAL A 43 30.17 -16.87 -12.05
CA VAL A 43 29.55 -15.61 -11.63
C VAL A 43 29.20 -15.68 -10.14
N LEU A 44 29.56 -14.63 -9.40
CA LEU A 44 29.19 -14.47 -8.00
C LEU A 44 27.86 -13.71 -7.93
N LEU A 45 26.82 -14.36 -7.44
CA LEU A 45 25.55 -13.73 -7.13
C LEU A 45 25.46 -13.45 -5.64
N SER A 46 25.00 -12.26 -5.27
CA SER A 46 24.78 -11.88 -3.88
C SER A 46 23.29 -11.64 -3.61
N ALA A 47 22.78 -12.23 -2.54
CA ALA A 47 21.39 -12.17 -2.10
C ALA A 47 21.16 -11.15 -0.97
N ASP A 48 22.05 -10.15 -0.81
CA ASP A 48 21.92 -9.01 0.11
C ASP A 48 20.92 -7.97 -0.41
N THR A 49 19.69 -8.41 -0.63
CA THR A 49 18.65 -7.70 -1.37
C THR A 49 17.35 -7.63 -0.59
N PHE A 50 16.39 -6.87 -1.11
CA PHE A 50 15.10 -6.67 -0.45
C PHE A 50 14.31 -7.98 -0.23
N TYR A 51 14.29 -8.86 -1.24
CA TYR A 51 13.57 -10.13 -1.13
C TYR A 51 14.40 -11.26 -0.51
N ASN A 52 15.72 -11.29 -0.69
CA ASN A 52 16.51 -12.47 -0.34
C ASN A 52 17.40 -12.29 0.90
N GLY A 53 17.53 -11.06 1.42
CA GLY A 53 18.19 -10.80 2.69
C GLY A 53 17.24 -11.07 3.87
N LEU A 54 17.69 -11.84 4.86
CA LEU A 54 16.92 -12.12 6.07
C LEU A 54 17.23 -11.04 7.13
N SER A 55 16.21 -10.29 7.56
CA SER A 55 16.33 -9.29 8.61
C SER A 55 16.49 -9.93 9.98
N VAL A 56 17.71 -9.87 10.54
CA VAL A 56 18.01 -10.45 11.85
C VAL A 56 17.16 -9.78 12.94
N GLY A 57 17.19 -8.45 13.03
CA GLY A 57 16.51 -7.70 14.06
C GLY A 57 15.01 -7.96 14.12
N LYS A 58 14.35 -8.00 12.97
CA LYS A 58 12.90 -8.24 12.89
C LYS A 58 12.51 -9.65 13.33
N TRP A 59 13.22 -10.68 12.87
CA TRP A 59 12.97 -12.04 13.31
C TRP A 59 13.31 -12.24 14.80
N LYS A 60 14.38 -11.64 15.30
CA LYS A 60 14.75 -11.66 16.72
C LYS A 60 13.73 -10.95 17.60
N SER A 61 13.11 -9.87 17.12
CA SER A 61 12.12 -9.12 17.89
C SER A 61 10.86 -9.93 18.23
N LEU A 62 10.58 -11.02 17.50
CA LEU A 62 9.51 -11.96 17.87
C LEU A 62 9.84 -12.74 19.15
N GLY A 63 11.12 -12.90 19.50
CA GLY A 63 11.56 -13.54 20.74
C GLY A 63 11.41 -15.07 20.79
N THR A 64 10.91 -15.70 19.75
CA THR A 64 10.49 -17.11 19.73
C THR A 64 11.38 -18.00 18.88
N ILE A 65 12.25 -17.41 18.05
CA ILE A 65 13.13 -18.16 17.14
C ILE A 65 14.50 -18.31 17.80
N SER A 66 14.69 -19.45 18.49
CA SER A 66 15.90 -19.75 19.26
C SER A 66 17.05 -20.26 18.38
N SER A 67 16.76 -20.86 17.25
CA SER A 67 17.73 -21.45 16.32
C SER A 67 17.49 -21.03 14.89
N LEU A 68 18.51 -21.11 14.04
CA LEU A 68 18.42 -20.89 12.62
C LEU A 68 19.26 -21.94 11.89
N SER A 69 18.78 -22.39 10.76
CA SER A 69 19.50 -23.29 9.83
C SER A 69 19.25 -22.83 8.39
N LEU A 70 20.22 -23.09 7.52
CA LEU A 70 20.01 -23.07 6.08
C LEU A 70 19.57 -24.46 5.63
N MET A 71 18.45 -24.56 4.94
CA MET A 71 18.00 -25.76 4.26
C MET A 71 18.10 -25.53 2.77
N LEU A 72 18.85 -26.37 2.09
CA LEU A 72 19.09 -26.25 0.66
C LEU A 72 19.04 -27.60 -0.03
N ARG A 73 18.54 -27.63 -1.26
CA ARG A 73 18.58 -28.76 -2.16
C ARG A 73 19.32 -28.34 -3.41
N VAL A 74 20.47 -28.98 -3.65
CA VAL A 74 21.41 -28.56 -4.70
C VAL A 74 21.86 -29.73 -5.57
N ARG A 75 22.24 -29.41 -6.81
CA ARG A 75 22.81 -30.29 -7.80
C ARG A 75 23.94 -29.58 -8.54
N GLY A 76 24.97 -30.33 -9.01
CA GLY A 76 26.14 -29.79 -9.70
C GLY A 76 27.19 -29.27 -8.74
N GLN A 77 28.08 -28.41 -9.22
CA GLN A 77 29.18 -27.84 -8.44
C GLN A 77 28.92 -26.36 -8.14
N LEU A 78 28.90 -25.99 -6.88
CA LEU A 78 28.69 -24.60 -6.45
C LEU A 78 29.38 -24.32 -5.11
N VAL A 79 29.61 -23.03 -4.84
CA VAL A 79 30.02 -22.51 -3.54
C VAL A 79 28.92 -21.64 -3.00
N LEU A 80 28.62 -21.83 -1.71
CA LEU A 80 27.69 -21.02 -0.93
C LEU A 80 28.45 -20.40 0.23
N GLU A 81 28.33 -19.09 0.40
CA GLU A 81 28.86 -18.37 1.55
C GLU A 81 27.69 -17.73 2.31
N LEU A 82 27.66 -17.91 3.62
CA LEU A 82 26.76 -17.19 4.51
C LEU A 82 27.47 -15.93 5.04
N TRP A 83 26.84 -14.80 4.83
CA TRP A 83 27.36 -13.48 5.23
C TRP A 83 26.39 -12.76 6.17
N HIS A 84 26.94 -11.85 6.97
CA HIS A 84 26.20 -10.94 7.81
C HIS A 84 26.60 -9.49 7.52
N HIS A 85 25.62 -8.63 7.26
CA HIS A 85 25.75 -7.19 7.37
C HIS A 85 25.29 -6.76 8.75
N ALA A 86 26.18 -6.20 9.55
CA ALA A 86 25.83 -5.60 10.83
C ALA A 86 25.06 -4.28 10.65
N ALA A 87 24.41 -3.80 11.70
CA ALA A 87 23.62 -2.57 11.66
C ALA A 87 24.42 -1.30 11.33
N ASP A 88 25.74 -1.31 11.55
CA ASP A 88 26.68 -0.25 11.18
C ASP A 88 27.17 -0.35 9.73
N GLY A 89 26.76 -1.39 9.01
CA GLY A 89 27.13 -1.66 7.62
C GLY A 89 28.40 -2.51 7.44
N ALA A 90 29.09 -2.92 8.52
CA ALA A 90 30.19 -3.87 8.43
C ALA A 90 29.71 -5.23 7.92
N SER A 91 30.52 -5.90 7.10
CA SER A 91 30.20 -7.18 6.50
C SER A 91 31.20 -8.24 6.86
N SER A 92 30.73 -9.43 7.26
CA SER A 92 31.58 -10.56 7.59
C SER A 92 31.04 -11.87 6.99
N CYS A 93 31.95 -12.68 6.47
CA CYS A 93 31.65 -14.06 6.08
C CYS A 93 31.63 -14.92 7.32
N LEU A 94 30.55 -15.63 7.53
CA LEU A 94 30.34 -16.50 8.69
C LEU A 94 30.73 -17.94 8.38
N GLN A 95 30.29 -18.44 7.22
CA GLN A 95 30.48 -19.82 6.80
C GLN A 95 30.71 -19.88 5.29
N THR A 96 31.50 -20.87 4.83
CA THR A 96 31.69 -21.20 3.42
C THR A 96 31.50 -22.70 3.24
N HIS A 97 30.70 -23.07 2.24
CA HIS A 97 30.40 -24.46 1.90
C HIS A 97 30.60 -24.70 0.41
N GLU A 98 31.28 -25.76 0.07
CA GLU A 98 31.44 -26.22 -1.31
C GLU A 98 30.62 -27.51 -1.51
N PHE A 99 29.88 -27.56 -2.61
CA PHE A 99 29.04 -28.69 -2.96
C PHE A 99 29.49 -29.29 -4.31
N GLU A 100 29.51 -30.60 -4.34
CA GLU A 100 29.74 -31.39 -5.55
C GLU A 100 28.71 -32.53 -5.55
N GLU A 101 27.52 -32.25 -6.05
CA GLU A 101 26.38 -33.19 -5.98
C GLU A 101 25.95 -33.58 -7.40
N PRO A 102 26.29 -34.80 -7.88
CA PRO A 102 25.90 -35.25 -9.22
C PRO A 102 24.38 -35.41 -9.37
N GLN A 103 23.66 -35.58 -8.26
CA GLN A 103 22.20 -35.64 -8.18
C GLN A 103 21.73 -34.69 -7.09
N ALA A 104 20.47 -34.22 -7.21
CA ALA A 104 19.89 -33.29 -6.26
C ALA A 104 19.86 -33.86 -4.83
N ARG A 105 20.55 -33.21 -3.90
CA ARG A 105 20.67 -33.61 -2.49
C ARG A 105 20.29 -32.48 -1.55
N THR A 106 19.58 -32.84 -0.50
CA THR A 106 19.19 -31.91 0.56
C THR A 106 20.26 -31.84 1.64
N HIS A 107 20.64 -30.62 2.03
CA HIS A 107 21.55 -30.34 3.13
C HIS A 107 20.84 -29.41 4.13
N VAL A 108 21.19 -29.59 5.40
CA VAL A 108 20.77 -28.72 6.49
C VAL A 108 22.02 -28.25 7.22
N LEU A 109 22.29 -26.94 7.16
CA LEU A 109 23.47 -26.32 7.72
C LEU A 109 23.03 -25.44 8.90
N PRO A 110 23.41 -25.78 10.14
CA PRO A 110 23.08 -24.94 11.29
C PRO A 110 23.80 -23.58 11.21
N VAL A 111 23.17 -22.54 11.74
CA VAL A 111 23.72 -21.19 11.87
C VAL A 111 23.89 -20.88 13.37
N PRO A 112 24.94 -21.41 14.01
CA PRO A 112 25.14 -21.22 15.46
C PRO A 112 25.36 -19.74 15.85
N GLU A 113 25.87 -18.94 14.91
CA GLU A 113 26.08 -17.49 15.08
C GLU A 113 24.77 -16.74 15.35
N TRP A 114 23.64 -17.30 14.93
CA TRP A 114 22.30 -16.75 15.18
C TRP A 114 22.07 -16.39 16.65
N SER A 115 22.56 -17.22 17.57
CA SER A 115 22.36 -17.00 19.04
C SER A 115 22.97 -15.68 19.52
N GLY A 116 24.10 -15.26 18.96
CA GLY A 116 24.82 -14.04 19.31
C GLY A 116 24.42 -12.78 18.53
N MET A 117 23.54 -12.92 17.51
CA MET A 117 23.10 -11.79 16.70
C MET A 117 21.91 -11.07 17.33
N ALA A 118 21.87 -9.74 17.17
CA ALA A 118 20.76 -8.90 17.59
C ALA A 118 20.11 -8.15 16.42
N GLU A 119 20.89 -7.65 15.48
CA GLU A 119 20.47 -6.78 14.37
C GLU A 119 21.23 -7.10 13.08
N GLY A 120 20.85 -6.43 12.00
CA GLY A 120 21.50 -6.55 10.70
C GLY A 120 20.77 -7.48 9.75
N MET A 121 21.47 -7.94 8.73
CA MET A 121 20.92 -8.77 7.66
C MET A 121 21.82 -9.99 7.39
N LEU A 122 21.28 -11.19 7.46
CA LEU A 122 21.91 -12.41 6.93
C LEU A 122 21.58 -12.55 5.45
N PHE A 123 22.58 -12.91 4.68
CA PHE A 123 22.42 -13.13 3.24
C PHE A 123 23.40 -14.16 2.70
N LEU A 124 23.14 -14.62 1.50
CA LEU A 124 23.95 -15.65 0.85
C LEU A 124 24.68 -15.07 -0.36
N ARG A 125 25.90 -15.53 -0.58
CA ARG A 125 26.61 -15.42 -1.83
C ARG A 125 26.72 -16.78 -2.48
N LEU A 126 26.42 -16.86 -3.76
CA LEU A 126 26.34 -18.10 -4.52
C LEU A 126 27.24 -18.00 -5.74
N LYS A 127 28.06 -19.00 -5.98
CA LYS A 127 28.91 -19.09 -7.16
C LYS A 127 28.78 -20.48 -7.79
N GLY A 128 28.24 -20.54 -9.01
CA GLY A 128 28.27 -21.76 -9.82
C GLY A 128 29.71 -22.07 -10.26
N LYS A 129 30.14 -23.32 -10.11
CA LYS A 129 31.42 -23.79 -10.66
C LYS A 129 31.21 -24.59 -11.96
N LYS A 130 30.26 -25.50 -11.93
CA LYS A 130 29.87 -26.32 -13.08
C LYS A 130 28.45 -26.84 -12.92
N GLN A 131 27.54 -26.39 -13.80
CA GLN A 131 26.13 -26.81 -13.82
C GLN A 131 25.46 -26.76 -12.44
N GLY A 132 25.79 -25.73 -11.65
CA GLY A 132 25.23 -25.55 -10.31
C GLY A 132 23.75 -25.18 -10.39
N VAL A 133 22.89 -25.97 -9.74
CA VAL A 133 21.45 -25.75 -9.65
C VAL A 133 21.04 -25.75 -8.18
N VAL A 134 20.21 -24.81 -7.82
CA VAL A 134 19.61 -24.69 -6.49
C VAL A 134 18.10 -24.93 -6.67
N GLU A 135 17.61 -26.08 -6.20
CA GLU A 135 16.18 -26.42 -6.29
C GLU A 135 15.39 -25.84 -5.11
N GLN A 136 16.02 -25.69 -3.96
CA GLN A 136 15.46 -25.05 -2.77
C GLN A 136 16.57 -24.40 -1.97
N LEU A 137 16.29 -23.21 -1.44
CA LEU A 137 17.22 -22.50 -0.54
C LEU A 137 16.42 -21.60 0.39
N CYS A 138 16.46 -21.89 1.68
CA CYS A 138 15.69 -21.15 2.66
C CYS A 138 16.37 -21.13 4.03
N PHE A 139 16.05 -20.10 4.80
CA PHE A 139 16.28 -20.07 6.23
C PHE A 139 15.12 -20.75 6.96
N ALA A 140 15.43 -21.65 7.88
CA ALA A 140 14.47 -22.44 8.63
C ALA A 140 14.87 -22.51 10.11
N THR A 141 13.92 -22.87 10.97
CA THR A 141 14.15 -23.05 12.41
C THR A 141 13.57 -24.39 12.88
N ASP A 142 14.17 -24.99 13.89
CA ASP A 142 13.61 -26.12 14.62
C ASP A 142 12.81 -25.71 15.87
N ALA A 143 12.81 -24.40 16.20
CA ALA A 143 11.94 -23.87 17.23
C ALA A 143 10.47 -24.16 16.90
N PRO A 144 9.68 -24.66 17.84
CA PRO A 144 8.27 -24.95 17.58
C PRO A 144 7.50 -23.63 17.37
N PRO A 145 6.61 -23.57 16.38
CA PRO A 145 5.74 -22.43 16.22
C PRO A 145 4.79 -22.30 17.44
N LEU A 146 4.47 -21.07 17.83
CA LEU A 146 3.52 -20.81 18.92
C LEU A 146 2.10 -21.23 18.57
N MET A 147 1.76 -21.15 17.28
CA MET A 147 0.45 -21.53 16.74
C MET A 147 0.56 -21.95 15.28
N GLN A 148 -0.47 -22.60 14.80
CA GLN A 148 -0.66 -22.90 13.38
C GLN A 148 -1.81 -22.03 12.88
N PRO A 149 -1.54 -20.90 12.20
CA PRO A 149 -2.59 -20.04 11.67
C PRO A 149 -3.49 -20.78 10.68
N LYS A 150 -4.81 -20.63 10.82
CA LYS A 150 -5.74 -20.85 9.71
C LYS A 150 -6.06 -19.47 9.14
N LEU A 151 -5.44 -19.14 8.01
CA LEU A 151 -5.43 -17.81 7.41
C LEU A 151 -6.51 -17.69 6.35
N GLY A 152 -7.43 -16.73 6.51
CA GLY A 152 -8.35 -16.32 5.46
C GLY A 152 -7.80 -15.08 4.72
N VAL A 153 -7.47 -15.23 3.44
CA VAL A 153 -7.06 -14.11 2.58
C VAL A 153 -8.32 -13.53 1.97
N VAL A 154 -8.69 -12.31 2.35
CA VAL A 154 -9.88 -11.61 1.85
C VAL A 154 -9.47 -10.59 0.80
N ILE A 155 -10.01 -10.75 -0.41
CA ILE A 155 -9.81 -9.84 -1.55
C ILE A 155 -11.15 -9.19 -1.87
N THR A 156 -11.19 -7.86 -1.94
CA THR A 156 -12.40 -7.12 -2.35
C THR A 156 -12.29 -6.77 -3.83
N HIS A 157 -13.20 -7.31 -4.64
CA HIS A 157 -13.21 -7.15 -6.10
C HIS A 157 -14.26 -6.17 -6.59
N PHE A 158 -13.87 -5.31 -7.55
CA PHE A 158 -14.79 -4.47 -8.30
C PHE A 158 -14.32 -4.20 -9.74
N ASN A 159 -14.93 -4.86 -10.74
CA ASN A 159 -14.68 -4.67 -12.18
C ASN A 159 -13.22 -4.87 -12.64
N ARG A 160 -12.43 -5.72 -11.97
CA ARG A 160 -11.03 -6.01 -12.26
C ARG A 160 -10.78 -7.51 -12.45
N VAL A 161 -11.66 -8.17 -13.21
CA VAL A 161 -11.65 -9.64 -13.41
C VAL A 161 -10.27 -10.17 -13.77
N ALA A 162 -9.58 -9.54 -14.75
CA ALA A 162 -8.27 -10.00 -15.22
C ALA A 162 -7.19 -9.99 -14.11
N TYR A 163 -7.23 -9.02 -13.20
CA TYR A 163 -6.25 -8.93 -12.09
C TYR A 163 -6.48 -10.05 -11.08
N VAL A 164 -7.72 -10.18 -10.58
CA VAL A 164 -8.03 -11.18 -9.56
C VAL A 164 -7.87 -12.60 -10.09
N THR A 165 -8.26 -12.87 -11.34
CA THR A 165 -8.09 -14.19 -11.97
C THR A 165 -6.61 -14.57 -12.07
N ARG A 166 -5.75 -13.63 -12.50
CA ARG A 166 -4.31 -13.84 -12.56
C ARG A 166 -3.70 -14.10 -11.18
N SER A 167 -4.06 -13.30 -10.18
CA SER A 167 -3.57 -13.46 -8.81
C SER A 167 -3.97 -14.81 -8.22
N ILE A 168 -5.22 -15.24 -8.36
CA ILE A 168 -5.70 -16.54 -7.86
C ILE A 168 -5.05 -17.70 -8.62
N ALA A 169 -4.85 -17.59 -9.95
CA ALA A 169 -4.16 -18.61 -10.72
C ALA A 169 -2.71 -18.81 -10.24
N ARG A 170 -1.98 -17.73 -10.01
CA ARG A 170 -0.62 -17.74 -9.46
C ARG A 170 -0.57 -18.42 -8.09
N VAL A 171 -1.40 -17.97 -7.16
CA VAL A 171 -1.48 -18.54 -5.81
C VAL A 171 -1.81 -20.04 -5.85
N ARG A 172 -2.74 -20.46 -6.71
CA ARG A 172 -3.09 -21.86 -6.87
C ARG A 172 -1.92 -22.73 -7.34
N GLN A 173 -1.13 -22.20 -8.29
CA GLN A 173 0.00 -22.93 -8.87
C GLN A 173 1.20 -23.02 -7.92
N THR A 174 1.46 -21.99 -7.13
CA THR A 174 2.70 -21.85 -6.37
C THR A 174 2.52 -22.05 -4.86
N LEU A 175 1.41 -21.61 -4.27
CA LEU A 175 1.16 -21.72 -2.83
C LEU A 175 0.26 -22.91 -2.49
N LEU A 176 -0.90 -23.01 -3.14
CA LEU A 176 -1.87 -24.06 -2.84
C LEU A 176 -1.53 -25.42 -3.47
N SER A 177 -0.45 -25.52 -4.25
CA SER A 177 0.16 -26.78 -4.66
C SER A 177 0.89 -27.48 -3.51
N ASP A 178 1.31 -26.75 -2.48
CA ASP A 178 1.86 -27.31 -1.25
C ASP A 178 0.72 -27.73 -0.30
N PRO A 179 0.64 -29.03 0.09
CA PRO A 179 -0.41 -29.54 0.97
C PRO A 179 -0.49 -28.85 2.34
N HIS A 180 0.63 -28.29 2.84
CA HIS A 180 0.65 -27.55 4.09
C HIS A 180 -0.17 -26.26 3.95
N TYR A 181 0.16 -25.42 2.95
CA TYR A 181 -0.54 -24.14 2.73
C TYR A 181 -1.96 -24.34 2.20
N GLN A 182 -2.21 -25.39 1.41
CA GLN A 182 -3.56 -25.73 0.93
C GLN A 182 -4.54 -25.96 2.11
N ARG A 183 -4.07 -26.57 3.20
CA ARG A 183 -4.88 -26.76 4.42
C ARG A 183 -4.95 -25.54 5.31
N ALA A 184 -3.89 -24.71 5.30
CA ALA A 184 -3.72 -23.61 6.23
C ALA A 184 -4.29 -22.28 5.72
N ILE A 185 -4.46 -22.10 4.39
CA ILE A 185 -4.82 -20.82 3.78
C ILE A 185 -6.01 -20.98 2.86
N ASP A 186 -7.05 -20.15 3.07
CA ASP A 186 -8.21 -20.06 2.20
C ASP A 186 -8.27 -18.67 1.56
N PHE A 187 -8.63 -18.60 0.27
CA PHE A 187 -8.83 -17.35 -0.46
C PHE A 187 -10.32 -17.06 -0.60
N ILE A 188 -10.73 -15.87 -0.17
CA ILE A 188 -12.09 -15.38 -0.19
C ILE A 188 -12.14 -14.12 -1.05
N VAL A 189 -12.88 -14.17 -2.17
CA VAL A 189 -13.08 -13.01 -3.04
C VAL A 189 -14.49 -12.48 -2.84
N VAL A 190 -14.60 -11.27 -2.31
CA VAL A 190 -15.88 -10.57 -2.15
C VAL A 190 -16.15 -9.78 -3.41
N ASP A 191 -17.10 -10.23 -4.22
CA ASP A 191 -17.44 -9.63 -5.50
C ASP A 191 -18.50 -8.52 -5.36
N ASN A 192 -18.06 -7.27 -5.44
CA ASN A 192 -18.92 -6.08 -5.39
C ASN A 192 -19.51 -5.71 -6.78
N SER A 193 -19.18 -6.45 -7.83
CA SER A 193 -19.57 -6.13 -9.23
C SER A 193 -20.43 -7.20 -9.89
N ASP A 194 -20.54 -8.38 -9.28
CA ASP A 194 -21.26 -9.53 -9.84
C ASP A 194 -20.73 -9.93 -11.23
N THR A 195 -19.40 -9.92 -11.36
CA THR A 195 -18.71 -10.14 -12.65
C THR A 195 -17.82 -11.37 -12.68
N LEU A 196 -17.63 -12.05 -11.54
CA LEU A 196 -16.74 -13.20 -11.43
C LEU A 196 -17.45 -14.52 -11.74
N ASP A 197 -16.80 -15.36 -12.56
CA ASP A 197 -17.23 -16.73 -12.80
C ASP A 197 -16.52 -17.69 -11.82
N PRO A 198 -17.28 -18.41 -10.96
CA PRO A 198 -16.70 -19.39 -10.05
C PRO A 198 -15.90 -20.50 -10.74
N THR A 199 -16.19 -20.79 -12.00
CA THR A 199 -15.48 -21.85 -12.75
C THR A 199 -14.07 -21.43 -13.14
N GLU A 200 -13.83 -20.11 -13.31
CA GLU A 200 -12.52 -19.55 -13.65
C GLU A 200 -11.64 -19.30 -12.42
N LEU A 201 -12.26 -19.10 -11.24
CA LEU A 201 -11.58 -18.78 -9.98
C LEU A 201 -11.40 -20.00 -9.06
N LYS A 202 -11.03 -21.16 -9.64
CA LYS A 202 -10.72 -22.35 -8.84
C LYS A 202 -9.62 -22.08 -7.83
N GLY A 203 -9.87 -22.39 -6.56
CA GLY A 203 -8.95 -22.11 -5.44
C GLY A 203 -9.34 -20.91 -4.58
N ALA A 204 -10.42 -20.22 -4.92
CA ALA A 204 -11.01 -19.16 -4.10
C ALA A 204 -12.50 -19.38 -3.90
N GLN A 205 -13.01 -18.96 -2.73
CA GLN A 205 -14.44 -18.87 -2.42
C GLN A 205 -14.94 -17.48 -2.84
N ILE A 206 -15.89 -17.42 -3.78
CA ILE A 206 -16.52 -16.16 -4.19
C ILE A 206 -17.74 -15.88 -3.32
N ILE A 207 -17.83 -14.65 -2.82
CA ILE A 207 -18.96 -14.15 -2.04
C ILE A 207 -19.60 -12.98 -2.79
N PRO A 208 -20.81 -13.16 -3.37
CA PRO A 208 -21.52 -12.05 -3.98
C PRO A 208 -21.85 -10.97 -2.94
N ASN A 209 -21.67 -9.71 -3.31
CA ASN A 209 -21.90 -8.58 -2.44
C ASN A 209 -22.46 -7.37 -3.20
N GLN A 210 -23.29 -6.58 -2.54
CA GLN A 210 -23.64 -5.26 -3.06
C GLN A 210 -22.43 -4.33 -2.92
N ASN A 211 -22.21 -3.45 -3.90
CA ASN A 211 -21.09 -2.52 -3.85
C ASN A 211 -21.25 -1.49 -2.73
N TYR A 212 -20.70 -1.82 -1.56
CA TYR A 212 -20.48 -0.91 -0.43
C TYR A 212 -19.02 -0.42 -0.38
N GLY A 213 -18.30 -0.49 -1.51
CA GLY A 213 -16.88 -0.14 -1.63
C GLY A 213 -15.95 -1.12 -0.93
N GLY A 214 -14.68 -0.72 -0.78
CA GLY A 214 -13.68 -1.49 -0.03
C GLY A 214 -14.10 -1.75 1.40
N SER A 215 -14.58 -0.71 2.10
CA SER A 215 -15.05 -0.83 3.49
C SER A 215 -16.07 -1.95 3.68
N GLY A 216 -17.10 -2.02 2.81
CA GLY A 216 -18.11 -3.06 2.90
C GLY A 216 -17.64 -4.42 2.38
N GLY A 217 -16.78 -4.46 1.36
CA GLY A 217 -16.22 -5.71 0.86
C GLY A 217 -15.36 -6.42 1.92
N PHE A 218 -14.44 -5.70 2.54
CA PHE A 218 -13.59 -6.24 3.61
C PHE A 218 -14.40 -6.60 4.88
N ALA A 219 -15.39 -5.79 5.25
CA ALA A 219 -16.28 -6.12 6.36
C ALA A 219 -17.10 -7.41 6.07
N ARG A 220 -17.52 -7.63 4.82
CA ARG A 220 -18.24 -8.85 4.41
C ARG A 220 -17.35 -10.09 4.52
N GLY A 221 -16.11 -9.98 4.02
CA GLY A 221 -15.13 -11.07 4.11
C GLY A 221 -14.76 -11.40 5.56
N LEU A 222 -14.57 -10.38 6.41
CA LEU A 222 -14.30 -10.56 7.83
C LEU A 222 -15.43 -11.27 8.56
N LEU A 223 -16.70 -10.90 8.30
CA LEU A 223 -17.86 -11.60 8.83
C LEU A 223 -17.92 -13.05 8.38
N TYR A 224 -17.65 -13.31 7.10
CA TYR A 224 -17.61 -14.66 6.56
C TYR A 224 -16.60 -15.54 7.30
N LEU A 225 -15.37 -15.06 7.49
CA LEU A 225 -14.33 -15.80 8.21
C LEU A 225 -14.75 -16.10 9.66
N LYS A 226 -15.39 -15.13 10.32
CA LYS A 226 -15.88 -15.28 11.69
C LYS A 226 -17.03 -16.29 11.77
N ASP A 227 -17.95 -16.26 10.81
CA ASP A 227 -19.09 -17.19 10.75
C ASP A 227 -18.66 -18.64 10.48
N GLN A 228 -17.59 -18.84 9.71
CA GLN A 228 -17.00 -20.18 9.51
C GLN A 228 -16.41 -20.77 10.80
N ASN A 229 -16.00 -19.93 11.75
CA ASN A 229 -15.43 -20.32 13.04
C ASN A 229 -14.26 -21.32 12.96
N THR A 230 -13.56 -21.34 11.84
CA THR A 230 -12.39 -22.20 11.59
C THR A 230 -11.10 -21.40 11.46
N HIS A 231 -11.22 -20.14 11.04
CA HIS A 231 -10.08 -19.24 10.82
C HIS A 231 -9.65 -18.57 12.12
N THR A 232 -8.34 -18.37 12.25
CA THR A 232 -7.72 -17.66 13.37
C THR A 232 -7.18 -16.30 12.97
N HIS A 233 -6.81 -16.15 11.69
CA HIS A 233 -6.19 -14.95 11.14
C HIS A 233 -6.87 -14.52 9.83
N CYS A 234 -6.76 -13.24 9.55
CA CYS A 234 -7.20 -12.62 8.30
C CYS A 234 -6.02 -11.88 7.65
N LEU A 235 -5.94 -11.95 6.32
CA LEU A 235 -5.09 -11.10 5.49
C LEU A 235 -5.99 -10.34 4.53
N PHE A 236 -6.03 -9.02 4.62
CA PHE A 236 -6.68 -8.17 3.63
C PHE A 236 -5.74 -7.86 2.47
N MET A 237 -6.24 -7.99 1.25
CA MET A 237 -5.53 -7.65 0.02
C MET A 237 -6.46 -6.97 -0.98
N ASP A 238 -5.98 -5.92 -1.66
CA ASP A 238 -6.70 -5.29 -2.78
C ASP A 238 -6.65 -6.17 -4.04
N ASP A 239 -7.59 -5.97 -4.98
CA ASP A 239 -7.69 -6.74 -6.23
C ASP A 239 -6.76 -6.25 -7.35
N ASP A 240 -6.17 -5.06 -7.23
CA ASP A 240 -5.31 -4.39 -8.23
C ASP A 240 -3.83 -4.34 -7.85
N ILE A 241 -3.43 -5.14 -6.90
CA ILE A 241 -2.03 -5.26 -6.49
C ILE A 241 -1.38 -6.50 -7.10
N SER A 242 -0.07 -6.44 -7.25
CA SER A 242 0.76 -7.63 -7.46
C SER A 242 1.70 -7.83 -6.27
N CYS A 243 1.95 -9.09 -5.90
CA CYS A 243 2.93 -9.43 -4.87
C CYS A 243 3.53 -10.80 -5.15
N GLU A 244 4.79 -10.97 -4.73
CA GLU A 244 5.41 -12.29 -4.67
C GLU A 244 4.65 -13.19 -3.70
N VAL A 245 4.36 -14.42 -4.10
CA VAL A 245 3.66 -15.40 -3.25
C VAL A 245 4.44 -15.70 -1.98
N GLU A 246 5.76 -15.57 -2.03
CA GLU A 246 6.62 -15.67 -0.86
C GLU A 246 6.27 -14.64 0.23
N SER A 247 5.71 -13.47 -0.11
CA SER A 247 5.20 -12.49 0.88
C SER A 247 4.12 -13.13 1.77
N ILE A 248 3.24 -13.97 1.20
CA ILE A 248 2.18 -14.67 1.96
C ILE A 248 2.79 -15.78 2.84
N ARG A 249 3.80 -16.52 2.34
CA ARG A 249 4.51 -17.54 3.14
C ARG A 249 5.23 -16.93 4.33
N ARG A 250 5.94 -15.82 4.13
CA ARG A 250 6.62 -15.07 5.20
C ARG A 250 5.63 -14.50 6.20
N ALA A 251 4.51 -13.96 5.73
CA ALA A 251 3.44 -13.48 6.61
C ALA A 251 2.90 -14.62 7.49
N TYR A 252 2.64 -15.78 6.90
CA TYR A 252 2.23 -16.98 7.62
C TYR A 252 3.26 -17.38 8.69
N ALA A 253 4.56 -17.37 8.34
CA ALA A 253 5.63 -17.68 9.28
C ALA A 253 5.69 -16.66 10.44
N VAL A 254 5.64 -15.35 10.15
CA VAL A 254 5.60 -14.30 11.18
C VAL A 254 4.43 -14.51 12.13
N LEU A 255 3.22 -14.76 11.60
CA LEU A 255 2.02 -14.99 12.42
C LEU A 255 2.14 -16.27 13.26
N SER A 256 2.84 -17.31 12.76
CA SER A 256 3.07 -18.56 13.49
C SER A 256 3.99 -18.38 14.71
N TYR A 257 4.90 -17.43 14.66
CA TYR A 257 5.93 -17.20 15.68
C TYR A 257 5.71 -15.93 16.52
N SER A 258 4.74 -15.10 16.18
CA SER A 258 4.47 -13.88 16.95
C SER A 258 3.74 -14.19 18.25
N PRO A 259 4.29 -13.77 19.43
CA PRO A 259 3.58 -13.85 20.70
C PRO A 259 2.56 -12.73 20.90
N ASP A 260 2.59 -11.70 20.04
CA ASP A 260 1.75 -10.52 20.19
C ASP A 260 0.33 -10.76 19.63
N PRO A 261 -0.71 -10.77 20.48
CA PRO A 261 -2.08 -10.96 20.02
C PRO A 261 -2.62 -9.78 19.21
N LYS A 262 -2.01 -8.61 19.31
CA LYS A 262 -2.39 -7.39 18.57
C LYS A 262 -1.45 -7.11 17.40
N ILE A 263 -0.63 -8.07 16.97
CA ILE A 263 0.21 -7.89 15.78
C ILE A 263 -0.65 -7.55 14.56
N GLY A 264 -0.26 -6.49 13.86
CA GLY A 264 -0.78 -6.11 12.55
C GLY A 264 0.37 -6.12 11.53
N LEU A 265 0.51 -7.21 10.77
CA LEU A 265 1.58 -7.35 9.78
C LEU A 265 1.21 -6.58 8.51
N ALA A 266 1.95 -5.52 8.23
CA ALA A 266 1.76 -4.66 7.06
C ALA A 266 2.81 -4.94 5.98
N GLY A 267 2.35 -5.20 4.75
CA GLY A 267 3.22 -5.27 3.58
C GLY A 267 3.66 -3.88 3.11
N VAL A 268 4.91 -3.78 2.68
CA VAL A 268 5.46 -2.55 2.08
C VAL A 268 4.78 -2.31 0.74
N LEU A 269 4.29 -1.10 0.50
CA LEU A 269 3.78 -0.70 -0.81
C LEU A 269 4.91 -0.11 -1.65
N LEU A 270 5.17 -0.72 -2.78
CA LEU A 270 6.15 -0.29 -3.77
C LEU A 270 5.44 0.28 -5.02
N ASP A 271 6.13 1.14 -5.75
CA ASP A 271 5.62 1.75 -6.97
C ASP A 271 5.76 0.78 -8.15
N ALA A 272 4.68 0.46 -8.87
CA ALA A 272 4.71 -0.44 -10.01
C ALA A 272 5.58 0.08 -11.18
N GLN A 273 5.72 1.41 -11.33
CA GLN A 273 6.54 2.01 -12.37
C GLN A 273 8.00 2.20 -11.94
N LYS A 274 8.25 2.27 -10.61
CA LYS A 274 9.56 2.36 -9.98
C LYS A 274 9.66 1.30 -8.88
N PRO A 275 9.82 0.02 -9.22
CA PRO A 275 9.67 -1.10 -8.26
C PRO A 275 10.57 -1.00 -7.03
N TRP A 276 11.63 -0.21 -7.12
CA TRP A 276 12.56 0.05 -6.03
C TRP A 276 12.17 1.19 -5.09
N SER A 277 11.07 1.91 -5.37
CA SER A 277 10.64 3.08 -4.59
C SER A 277 9.50 2.72 -3.63
N VAL A 278 9.68 3.01 -2.36
CA VAL A 278 8.67 2.82 -1.33
C VAL A 278 7.62 3.93 -1.44
N GLN A 279 6.35 3.56 -1.61
CA GLN A 279 5.22 4.49 -1.46
C GLN A 279 4.82 4.63 0.00
N GLU A 280 4.73 3.50 0.73
CA GLU A 280 4.38 3.48 2.14
C GLU A 280 4.87 2.19 2.83
N LYS A 281 5.42 2.33 4.03
CA LYS A 281 5.74 1.24 4.95
C LYS A 281 5.10 1.54 6.31
N GLY A 282 3.77 1.48 6.37
CA GLY A 282 2.97 1.94 7.49
C GLY A 282 2.86 3.47 7.56
N ALA A 283 1.98 3.97 8.40
CA ALA A 283 1.83 5.41 8.62
C ALA A 283 1.55 5.74 10.09
N GLU A 284 2.05 6.88 10.54
CA GLU A 284 1.76 7.42 11.86
C GLU A 284 0.52 8.34 11.85
N PHE A 285 -0.15 8.44 12.99
CA PHE A 285 -1.26 9.38 13.19
C PHE A 285 -0.83 10.52 14.10
N HIS A 286 -0.81 11.73 13.54
CA HIS A 286 -0.41 12.92 14.28
C HIS A 286 -1.36 14.08 14.01
N GLN A 287 -1.90 14.65 15.08
CA GLN A 287 -2.82 15.81 15.02
C GLN A 287 -3.98 15.65 14.02
N GLY A 288 -4.55 14.46 13.94
CA GLY A 288 -5.71 14.18 13.05
C GLY A 288 -5.35 13.83 11.61
N LEU A 289 -4.07 13.66 11.29
CA LEU A 289 -3.60 13.33 9.95
C LEU A 289 -2.75 12.05 9.98
N PHE A 290 -2.88 11.26 8.93
CA PHE A 290 -1.99 10.15 8.66
C PHE A 290 -0.79 10.64 7.83
N ARG A 291 0.40 10.17 8.20
CA ARG A 291 1.66 10.47 7.50
C ARG A 291 2.34 9.16 7.12
N PRO A 292 2.45 8.85 5.83
CA PRO A 292 3.18 7.69 5.36
C PRO A 292 4.62 7.71 5.87
N LEU A 293 5.10 6.55 6.30
CA LEU A 293 6.49 6.36 6.71
C LEU A 293 7.31 5.81 5.53
N HIS A 294 8.59 6.11 5.51
CA HIS A 294 9.56 5.67 4.50
C HIS A 294 9.23 6.04 3.05
N GLN A 295 8.35 7.02 2.83
CA GLN A 295 7.96 7.45 1.48
C GLN A 295 9.17 7.92 0.67
N ASN A 296 9.26 7.47 -0.60
CA ASN A 296 10.37 7.73 -1.54
C ASN A 296 11.73 7.17 -1.12
N GLU A 297 11.81 6.31 -0.11
CA GLU A 297 13.02 5.54 0.18
C GLU A 297 13.19 4.42 -0.85
N GLU A 298 14.45 4.05 -1.14
CA GLU A 298 14.76 3.02 -2.14
C GLU A 298 15.12 1.69 -1.49
N VAL A 299 14.74 0.57 -2.14
CA VAL A 299 15.04 -0.80 -1.66
C VAL A 299 16.24 -1.44 -2.38
N ARG A 300 17.03 -0.68 -3.16
CA ARG A 300 18.12 -1.24 -3.99
C ARG A 300 19.47 -1.35 -3.28
N SER A 301 19.72 -0.57 -2.25
CA SER A 301 21.04 -0.56 -1.59
C SER A 301 21.00 -1.18 -0.20
N VAL A 302 22.08 -1.84 0.21
CA VAL A 302 22.21 -2.42 1.55
C VAL A 302 22.01 -1.37 2.66
N PRO A 303 22.62 -0.17 2.60
CA PRO A 303 22.37 0.85 3.62
C PRO A 303 20.90 1.24 3.75
N SER A 304 20.18 1.36 2.61
CA SER A 304 18.75 1.64 2.63
C SER A 304 17.95 0.49 3.25
N LEU A 305 18.29 -0.76 2.91
CA LEU A 305 17.62 -1.95 3.45
C LEU A 305 17.79 -2.04 4.98
N LEU A 306 19.00 -1.81 5.49
CA LEU A 306 19.27 -1.78 6.93
C LEU A 306 18.53 -0.62 7.62
N ALA A 307 18.41 0.54 6.96
CA ALA A 307 17.66 1.68 7.48
C ALA A 307 16.14 1.41 7.51
N LEU A 308 15.61 0.73 6.48
CA LEU A 308 14.19 0.36 6.39
C LEU A 308 13.77 -0.64 7.48
N GLU A 309 14.68 -1.46 8.00
CA GLU A 309 14.39 -2.40 9.08
C GLU A 309 14.33 -1.73 10.46
N LYS A 310 14.90 -0.54 10.61
CA LYS A 310 14.77 0.24 11.84
C LYS A 310 13.35 0.82 11.93
N ASP A 311 12.76 0.69 13.10
CA ASP A 311 11.45 1.29 13.34
C ASP A 311 11.58 2.81 13.29
N LYS A 312 10.78 3.43 12.41
CA LYS A 312 10.70 4.87 12.23
C LYS A 312 9.30 5.32 12.58
N GLY A 313 9.20 6.24 13.53
CA GLY A 313 7.89 6.69 14.02
C GLY A 313 7.14 5.61 14.81
N ASN A 314 5.83 5.79 14.91
CA ASN A 314 4.92 4.84 15.55
C ASN A 314 3.76 4.54 14.58
N PRO A 315 3.92 3.56 13.69
CA PRO A 315 2.89 3.22 12.72
C PRO A 315 1.64 2.71 13.43
N VAL A 316 0.47 3.22 13.03
CA VAL A 316 -0.82 2.89 13.65
C VAL A 316 -1.72 2.07 12.73
N TYR A 317 -1.35 1.88 11.45
CA TYR A 317 -2.07 1.03 10.51
C TYR A 317 -1.14 0.50 9.41
N GLY A 318 -1.58 -0.54 8.73
CA GLY A 318 -1.09 -0.98 7.42
C GLY A 318 -2.22 -0.90 6.41
N GLY A 319 -1.90 -0.51 5.18
CA GLY A 319 -2.89 -0.44 4.11
C GLY A 319 -3.39 -1.83 3.71
N TRP A 320 -4.64 -1.88 3.24
CA TRP A 320 -5.28 -3.16 2.90
C TRP A 320 -4.83 -3.75 1.55
N TRP A 321 -3.80 -3.20 0.95
CA TRP A 321 -3.06 -3.92 -0.10
C TRP A 321 -2.37 -5.17 0.44
N PHE A 322 -1.96 -5.19 1.73
CA PHE A 322 -1.46 -6.36 2.44
C PHE A 322 -1.44 -6.08 3.94
N PHE A 323 -2.48 -6.53 4.66
CA PHE A 323 -2.55 -6.33 6.11
C PHE A 323 -3.10 -7.58 6.80
N ALA A 324 -2.24 -8.28 7.57
CA ALA A 324 -2.59 -9.51 8.25
C ALA A 324 -2.67 -9.32 9.76
N PHE A 325 -3.69 -9.92 10.40
CA PHE A 325 -3.97 -9.80 11.82
C PHE A 325 -4.77 -10.99 12.34
N ARG A 326 -4.84 -11.12 13.67
CA ARG A 326 -5.69 -12.13 14.34
C ARG A 326 -7.15 -11.68 14.33
N LEU A 327 -8.06 -12.62 14.09
CA LEU A 327 -9.51 -12.34 14.08
C LEU A 327 -10.03 -11.93 15.46
N ASP A 328 -9.48 -12.50 16.54
CA ASP A 328 -9.84 -12.17 17.92
C ASP A 328 -9.27 -10.82 18.40
N ALA A 329 -8.34 -10.23 17.64
CA ALA A 329 -7.82 -8.88 17.89
C ALA A 329 -8.74 -7.76 17.35
N VAL A 330 -9.78 -8.10 16.59
CA VAL A 330 -10.68 -7.14 15.95
C VAL A 330 -11.83 -6.78 16.90
N ASP A 331 -11.74 -5.61 17.50
CA ASP A 331 -12.79 -5.02 18.34
C ASP A 331 -13.81 -4.23 17.49
N TYR A 332 -13.35 -3.65 16.39
CA TYR A 332 -14.14 -2.79 15.50
C TYR A 332 -13.99 -3.21 14.04
N TYR A 333 -15.09 -3.31 13.33
CA TYR A 333 -15.15 -3.53 11.89
C TYR A 333 -14.84 -2.25 11.11
N PRO A 334 -14.58 -2.34 9.78
CA PRO A 334 -14.42 -1.18 8.93
C PRO A 334 -15.53 -0.13 9.10
N PHE A 335 -15.17 1.16 9.17
CA PHE A 335 -16.16 2.23 9.12
C PHE A 335 -16.67 2.41 7.69
N PRO A 336 -17.95 2.69 7.44
CA PRO A 336 -18.56 2.72 6.10
C PRO A 336 -18.14 3.94 5.28
N PHE A 337 -16.83 4.11 5.05
CA PHE A 337 -16.29 5.19 4.21
C PHE A 337 -16.56 4.99 2.72
N PHE A 338 -16.99 3.82 2.29
CA PHE A 338 -17.03 3.35 0.92
C PHE A 338 -15.62 3.01 0.41
N VAL A 339 -14.74 4.00 0.20
CA VAL A 339 -13.30 3.83 -0.14
C VAL A 339 -12.51 4.98 0.49
N ARG A 340 -11.22 4.75 0.74
CA ARG A 340 -10.25 5.69 1.33
C ARG A 340 -10.45 5.95 2.83
N GLY A 341 -9.42 5.69 3.60
CA GLY A 341 -9.34 5.94 5.04
C GLY A 341 -10.01 4.89 5.92
N ASP A 342 -10.61 3.87 5.36
CA ASP A 342 -11.16 2.70 6.03
C ASP A 342 -10.07 1.86 6.69
N ASP A 343 -8.99 1.57 5.96
CA ASP A 343 -7.78 0.93 6.44
C ASP A 343 -7.13 1.69 7.60
N ALA A 344 -6.96 3.00 7.41
CA ALA A 344 -6.30 3.87 8.38
C ALA A 344 -7.10 3.97 9.70
N LEU A 345 -8.42 4.16 9.61
CA LEU A 345 -9.26 4.18 10.82
C LEU A 345 -9.33 2.81 11.48
N PHE A 346 -9.45 1.73 10.70
CA PHE A 346 -9.49 0.36 11.21
C PHE A 346 -8.25 0.03 12.04
N GLY A 347 -7.05 0.34 11.51
CA GLY A 347 -5.80 0.17 12.24
C GLY A 347 -5.76 0.97 13.53
N LEU A 348 -6.11 2.26 13.45
CA LEU A 348 -6.07 3.20 14.57
C LEU A 348 -7.01 2.78 15.73
N ILE A 349 -8.27 2.42 15.44
CA ILE A 349 -9.25 2.11 16.49
C ILE A 349 -9.10 0.70 17.08
N ASN A 350 -8.58 -0.26 16.31
CA ASN A 350 -8.26 -1.60 16.81
C ASN A 350 -6.92 -1.67 17.53
N ARG A 351 -6.07 -0.62 17.42
CA ARG A 351 -4.80 -0.48 18.12
C ARG A 351 -3.85 -1.64 17.85
N PHE A 352 -3.69 -1.99 16.60
CA PHE A 352 -2.70 -2.99 16.21
C PHE A 352 -1.27 -2.49 16.46
N ASN A 353 -0.41 -3.40 16.89
CA ASN A 353 1.03 -3.20 16.88
C ASN A 353 1.55 -3.51 15.47
N VAL A 354 1.82 -2.47 14.70
CA VAL A 354 2.16 -2.63 13.28
C VAL A 354 3.57 -3.16 13.14
N PHE A 355 3.68 -4.33 12.54
CA PHE A 355 4.94 -5.01 12.22
C PHE A 355 5.16 -5.00 10.70
N THR A 356 6.36 -4.68 10.27
CA THR A 356 6.77 -4.70 8.86
C THR A 356 8.06 -5.49 8.71
N LEU A 357 8.24 -6.17 7.57
CA LEU A 357 9.43 -6.96 7.27
C LEU A 357 9.82 -6.74 5.80
N ASN A 358 11.11 -6.48 5.53
CA ASN A 358 11.61 -6.46 4.16
C ASN A 358 11.34 -7.81 3.48
N GLY A 359 10.96 -7.76 2.19
CA GLY A 359 10.55 -8.94 1.45
C GLY A 359 9.10 -9.39 1.67
N ILE A 360 8.30 -8.62 2.43
CA ILE A 360 6.83 -8.68 2.41
C ILE A 360 6.34 -7.38 1.77
N ALA A 361 5.99 -7.43 0.49
CA ALA A 361 5.64 -6.24 -0.27
C ALA A 361 4.62 -6.51 -1.36
N CYS A 362 3.95 -5.42 -1.76
CA CYS A 362 3.04 -5.37 -2.90
C CYS A 362 3.42 -4.21 -3.81
N PHE A 363 3.06 -4.33 -5.08
CA PHE A 363 3.21 -3.29 -6.09
C PHE A 363 1.85 -2.74 -6.50
N SER A 364 1.75 -1.44 -6.62
CA SER A 364 0.57 -0.74 -7.15
C SER A 364 1.01 0.53 -7.86
N ASP A 365 0.17 1.02 -8.77
CA ASP A 365 0.35 2.36 -9.31
C ASP A 365 0.44 3.40 -8.20
N HIS A 366 1.26 4.41 -8.41
CA HIS A 366 1.46 5.48 -7.43
C HIS A 366 0.13 6.17 -7.07
N PHE A 367 -0.11 6.44 -5.79
CA PHE A 367 -1.36 7.07 -5.33
C PHE A 367 -1.69 8.38 -6.03
N LEU A 368 -0.67 9.19 -6.35
CA LEU A 368 -0.86 10.46 -7.04
C LEU A 368 -1.33 10.27 -8.48
N SER A 369 -1.01 9.17 -9.16
CA SER A 369 -1.52 8.89 -10.51
C SER A 369 -3.02 8.57 -10.53
N LYS A 370 -3.53 8.04 -9.40
CA LYS A 370 -4.95 7.70 -9.19
C LYS A 370 -5.76 8.88 -8.61
N GLU A 371 -5.11 10.04 -8.36
CA GLU A 371 -5.78 11.19 -7.74
C GLU A 371 -6.70 11.90 -8.75
N THR A 372 -7.94 12.11 -8.36
CA THR A 372 -8.98 12.79 -9.13
C THR A 372 -9.85 13.64 -8.18
N ALA A 373 -10.73 14.48 -8.69
CA ALA A 373 -11.71 15.17 -7.86
C ALA A 373 -12.59 14.20 -7.06
N PHE A 374 -12.88 13.01 -7.64
CA PHE A 374 -13.61 11.94 -6.97
C PHE A 374 -12.86 11.38 -5.76
N THR A 375 -11.61 10.93 -5.95
CA THR A 375 -10.80 10.37 -4.86
C THR A 375 -10.46 11.42 -3.80
N ARG A 376 -10.33 12.68 -4.21
CA ARG A 376 -10.13 13.82 -3.31
C ARG A 376 -11.34 14.05 -2.40
N TYR A 377 -12.56 14.00 -2.94
CA TYR A 377 -13.77 14.05 -2.10
C TYR A 377 -13.78 12.94 -1.05
N LEU A 378 -13.50 11.71 -1.46
CA LEU A 378 -13.49 10.55 -0.56
C LEU A 378 -12.42 10.69 0.53
N GLY A 379 -11.19 11.08 0.15
CA GLY A 379 -10.08 11.24 1.08
C GLY A 379 -10.32 12.35 2.11
N PHE A 380 -10.76 13.54 1.68
CA PHE A 380 -11.05 14.65 2.62
C PHE A 380 -12.23 14.34 3.53
N ARG A 381 -13.25 13.66 3.02
CA ARG A 381 -14.40 13.23 3.83
C ARG A 381 -13.96 12.27 4.93
N ALA A 382 -13.15 11.28 4.59
CA ALA A 382 -12.62 10.31 5.54
C ALA A 382 -11.68 10.99 6.57
N SER A 383 -10.72 11.79 6.11
CA SER A 383 -9.80 12.51 7.00
C SER A 383 -10.52 13.40 8.01
N LEU A 384 -11.56 14.12 7.58
CA LEU A 384 -12.38 14.93 8.49
C LEU A 384 -13.15 14.10 9.51
N ALA A 385 -13.73 12.96 9.09
CA ALA A 385 -14.44 12.08 10.00
C ALA A 385 -13.49 11.52 11.05
N VAL A 386 -12.32 11.00 10.64
CA VAL A 386 -11.28 10.51 11.55
C VAL A 386 -10.82 11.63 12.50
N PHE A 387 -10.60 12.83 11.97
CA PHE A 387 -10.24 14.01 12.80
C PHE A 387 -11.28 14.29 13.89
N LEU A 388 -12.58 14.21 13.56
CA LEU A 388 -13.67 14.44 14.52
C LEU A 388 -13.79 13.29 15.55
N MET A 389 -13.47 12.06 15.13
CA MET A 389 -13.54 10.87 16.00
C MET A 389 -12.36 10.80 16.98
N GLU A 390 -11.15 10.92 16.49
CA GLU A 390 -9.92 10.54 17.22
C GLU A 390 -8.90 11.70 17.34
N GLY A 391 -9.04 12.76 16.55
CA GLY A 391 -7.97 13.75 16.38
C GLY A 391 -7.74 14.71 17.53
N GLY A 392 -8.69 14.89 18.45
CA GLY A 392 -8.52 15.84 19.58
C GLY A 392 -8.21 17.29 19.19
N GLY A 393 -8.18 17.62 17.90
CA GLY A 393 -7.73 18.88 17.35
C GLY A 393 -8.74 20.02 17.46
N SER A 394 -8.28 21.23 17.14
CA SER A 394 -9.12 22.44 17.11
C SER A 394 -9.79 22.63 15.76
N VAL A 395 -10.90 23.36 15.75
CA VAL A 395 -11.56 23.77 14.50
C VAL A 395 -10.62 24.54 13.57
N THR A 396 -9.70 25.31 14.13
CA THR A 396 -8.71 26.08 13.35
C THR A 396 -7.72 25.17 12.64
N ALA A 397 -7.30 24.05 13.24
CA ALA A 397 -6.43 23.08 12.61
C ALA A 397 -7.13 22.40 11.41
N ALA A 398 -8.37 21.95 11.58
CA ALA A 398 -9.16 21.36 10.52
C ALA A 398 -9.38 22.34 9.35
N LEU A 399 -9.80 23.58 9.66
CA LEU A 399 -10.03 24.58 8.63
C LEU A 399 -8.76 25.03 7.93
N LYS A 400 -7.63 25.14 8.64
CA LYS A 400 -6.33 25.46 8.02
C LYS A 400 -5.95 24.43 6.95
N LEU A 401 -6.07 23.14 7.26
CA LEU A 401 -5.80 22.07 6.33
C LEU A 401 -6.69 22.12 5.09
N LEU A 402 -8.00 22.21 5.32
CA LEU A 402 -9.00 22.27 4.25
C LEU A 402 -8.82 23.50 3.36
N SER A 403 -8.62 24.68 3.97
CA SER A 403 -8.43 25.94 3.25
C SER A 403 -7.17 25.92 2.41
N ALA A 404 -6.06 25.38 2.93
CA ALA A 404 -4.82 25.27 2.16
C ALA A 404 -5.01 24.39 0.91
N SER A 405 -5.63 23.22 1.07
CA SER A 405 -5.91 22.31 -0.03
C SER A 405 -6.92 22.86 -1.03
N PHE A 406 -7.99 23.50 -0.52
CA PHE A 406 -9.00 24.17 -1.35
C PHE A 406 -8.37 25.29 -2.19
N LEU A 407 -7.62 26.20 -1.56
CA LEU A 407 -6.98 27.32 -2.24
C LEU A 407 -5.94 26.84 -3.27
N TRP A 408 -5.16 25.79 -2.95
CA TRP A 408 -4.23 25.22 -3.90
C TRP A 408 -4.95 24.72 -5.16
N CYS A 409 -6.06 24.00 -5.01
CA CYS A 409 -6.88 23.56 -6.14
C CYS A 409 -7.53 24.73 -6.90
N ALA A 410 -8.17 25.65 -6.20
CA ALA A 410 -8.89 26.77 -6.82
C ALA A 410 -7.94 27.71 -7.58
N LEU A 411 -6.78 28.05 -7.00
CA LEU A 411 -5.78 28.94 -7.59
C LEU A 411 -4.99 28.28 -8.74
N SER A 412 -5.00 26.96 -8.84
CA SER A 412 -4.43 26.20 -9.97
C SER A 412 -5.48 25.78 -11.00
N TYR A 413 -6.66 26.39 -10.99
CA TYR A 413 -7.81 26.17 -11.91
C TYR A 413 -8.46 24.77 -11.79
N ARG A 414 -8.05 23.96 -10.82
CA ARG A 414 -8.64 22.63 -10.56
C ARG A 414 -9.96 22.78 -9.78
N TYR A 415 -10.94 23.42 -10.42
CA TYR A 415 -12.19 23.81 -9.77
C TYR A 415 -13.04 22.63 -9.32
N GLN A 416 -13.00 21.49 -10.05
CA GLN A 416 -13.72 20.29 -9.65
C GLN A 416 -13.10 19.67 -8.39
N SER A 417 -11.78 19.71 -8.26
CA SER A 417 -11.07 19.29 -7.05
C SER A 417 -11.35 20.23 -5.86
N ALA A 418 -11.44 21.54 -6.09
CA ALA A 418 -11.86 22.50 -5.05
C ALA A 418 -13.31 22.27 -4.59
N LYS A 419 -14.22 22.04 -5.55
CA LYS A 419 -15.62 21.66 -5.27
C LYS A 419 -15.72 20.37 -4.47
N ALA A 420 -14.91 19.37 -4.81
CA ALA A 420 -14.84 18.11 -4.11
C ALA A 420 -14.53 18.27 -2.61
N ILE A 421 -13.56 19.14 -2.26
CA ILE A 421 -13.22 19.45 -0.86
C ILE A 421 -14.42 20.12 -0.15
N THR A 422 -15.10 21.04 -0.83
CA THR A 422 -16.30 21.72 -0.29
C THR A 422 -17.43 20.73 -0.01
N LEU A 423 -17.67 19.80 -0.94
CA LEU A 423 -18.69 18.76 -0.79
C LEU A 423 -18.36 17.79 0.34
N ALA A 424 -17.09 17.42 0.50
CA ALA A 424 -16.62 16.61 1.62
C ALA A 424 -16.92 17.27 2.96
N LEU A 425 -16.60 18.57 3.08
CA LEU A 425 -16.87 19.37 4.27
C LEU A 425 -18.39 19.46 4.55
N ARG A 426 -19.19 19.71 3.50
CA ARG A 426 -20.65 19.75 3.58
C ARG A 426 -21.23 18.45 4.13
N ASP A 427 -20.79 17.32 3.60
CA ASP A 427 -21.36 16.01 3.92
C ASP A 427 -20.95 15.55 5.32
N VAL A 428 -19.71 15.73 5.73
CA VAL A 428 -19.27 15.45 7.10
C VAL A 428 -19.99 16.32 8.12
N SER A 429 -20.34 17.56 7.76
CA SER A 429 -21.11 18.49 8.61
C SER A 429 -22.56 18.06 8.87
N LYS A 430 -23.05 17.03 8.17
CA LYS A 430 -24.36 16.41 8.44
C LYS A 430 -24.35 15.46 9.65
N GLY A 431 -23.17 15.17 10.22
CA GLY A 431 -22.99 14.28 11.37
C GLY A 431 -22.98 12.79 11.01
N VAL A 432 -22.96 11.94 12.04
CA VAL A 432 -22.84 10.46 11.87
C VAL A 432 -24.02 9.86 11.11
N SER A 433 -25.19 10.46 11.18
CA SER A 433 -26.38 10.00 10.43
C SER A 433 -26.21 10.00 8.91
N PHE A 434 -25.30 10.85 8.37
CA PHE A 434 -24.96 10.84 6.95
C PHE A 434 -24.39 9.49 6.51
N TRP A 435 -23.45 8.95 7.27
CA TRP A 435 -22.78 7.68 6.95
C TRP A 435 -23.72 6.49 6.99
N ARG A 436 -24.63 6.46 7.96
CA ARG A 436 -25.65 5.41 8.06
C ARG A 436 -26.57 5.36 6.83
N ARG A 437 -26.87 6.53 6.23
CA ARG A 437 -27.75 6.64 5.07
C ARG A 437 -27.04 6.54 3.72
N THR A 438 -25.71 6.61 3.72
CA THR A 438 -24.90 6.71 2.48
C THR A 438 -23.83 5.62 2.48
N LEU A 439 -24.28 4.37 2.36
CA LEU A 439 -23.41 3.19 2.39
C LEU A 439 -22.83 2.87 1.00
N THR A 440 -23.53 3.27 -0.06
CA THR A 440 -23.13 3.07 -1.46
C THR A 440 -22.45 4.32 -2.01
N TYR A 441 -22.39 4.44 -3.32
CA TYR A 441 -21.84 5.60 -4.02
C TYR A 441 -22.47 6.92 -3.53
N PRO A 442 -21.69 7.82 -2.92
CA PRO A 442 -22.23 9.04 -2.33
C PRO A 442 -22.93 9.93 -3.37
N PRO A 443 -24.19 10.38 -3.11
CA PRO A 443 -24.91 11.21 -4.07
C PRO A 443 -24.19 12.48 -4.49
N SER A 444 -23.41 13.08 -3.59
CA SER A 444 -22.61 14.30 -3.82
C SER A 444 -21.59 14.14 -4.94
N LEU A 445 -21.17 12.92 -5.26
CA LEU A 445 -20.24 12.67 -6.35
C LEU A 445 -20.84 12.97 -7.73
N LYS A 446 -22.17 12.93 -7.85
CA LYS A 446 -22.87 13.35 -9.07
C LYS A 446 -22.74 14.84 -9.36
N GLU A 447 -22.43 15.64 -8.35
CA GLU A 447 -22.22 17.08 -8.46
C GLU A 447 -20.80 17.44 -8.95
N ILE A 448 -19.87 16.48 -8.92
CA ILE A 448 -18.49 16.67 -9.36
C ILE A 448 -18.39 16.32 -10.83
N GLY A 449 -17.92 17.26 -11.64
CA GLY A 449 -17.61 17.02 -13.05
C GLY A 449 -16.42 16.06 -13.19
N ARG A 450 -16.43 15.25 -14.24
CA ARG A 450 -15.29 14.39 -14.56
C ARG A 450 -14.17 15.21 -15.18
N GLU A 451 -12.96 15.08 -14.68
CA GLU A 451 -11.76 15.54 -15.38
C GLU A 451 -11.59 14.71 -16.65
N GLN A 452 -11.61 15.38 -17.81
CA GLN A 452 -11.42 14.70 -19.10
C GLN A 452 -9.93 14.57 -19.37
N SER A 453 -9.31 13.51 -18.83
CA SER A 453 -7.94 13.17 -19.20
C SER A 453 -7.91 12.36 -20.50
N ARG A 454 -6.90 12.64 -21.34
CA ARG A 454 -6.61 11.91 -22.57
C ARG A 454 -5.20 11.33 -22.50
N ALA A 455 -5.04 10.14 -23.05
CA ALA A 455 -3.72 9.55 -23.26
C ALA A 455 -3.03 10.24 -24.44
N GLU A 456 -1.72 10.43 -24.36
CA GLU A 456 -0.89 11.01 -25.40
C GLU A 456 0.33 10.12 -25.67
N GLU A 457 0.82 10.14 -26.89
CA GLU A 457 2.03 9.41 -27.24
C GLU A 457 3.29 10.08 -26.70
N ALA A 458 4.39 9.33 -26.59
CA ALA A 458 5.67 9.83 -26.10
C ALA A 458 6.19 11.05 -26.88
N ALA A 459 5.89 11.12 -28.18
CA ALA A 459 6.21 12.25 -29.06
C ALA A 459 5.57 13.57 -28.60
N TYR A 460 4.35 13.51 -28.05
CA TYR A 460 3.68 14.69 -27.51
C TYR A 460 4.47 15.30 -26.33
N PHE A 461 4.98 14.49 -25.41
CA PHE A 461 5.74 14.97 -24.25
C PHE A 461 7.12 15.50 -24.65
N THR A 462 7.70 15.00 -25.73
CA THR A 462 8.95 15.53 -26.30
C THR A 462 8.71 16.88 -26.99
N ALA A 463 7.62 17.04 -27.73
CA ALA A 463 7.26 18.27 -28.41
C ALA A 463 6.80 19.39 -27.44
N HIS A 464 6.27 19.01 -26.28
CA HIS A 464 5.74 19.93 -25.29
C HIS A 464 6.43 19.69 -23.93
N PRO A 465 7.59 20.32 -23.69
CA PRO A 465 8.31 20.10 -22.42
C PRO A 465 7.49 20.58 -21.23
N PHE A 466 7.26 19.68 -20.31
CA PHE A 466 6.54 19.97 -19.06
C PHE A 466 7.50 20.56 -18.02
N VAL A 467 7.04 21.59 -17.33
CA VAL A 467 7.77 22.15 -16.21
C VAL A 467 7.69 21.17 -15.04
N GLU A 468 8.78 20.53 -14.69
CA GLU A 468 8.88 19.60 -13.56
C GLU A 468 9.10 20.31 -12.23
N LYS A 469 9.80 21.45 -12.27
CA LYS A 469 10.04 22.31 -11.11
C LYS A 469 9.98 23.77 -11.53
N ALA A 470 9.16 24.59 -10.85
CA ALA A 470 9.16 26.02 -11.10
C ALA A 470 10.51 26.64 -10.69
N GLY A 471 10.98 27.59 -11.50
CA GLY A 471 12.13 28.40 -11.16
C GLY A 471 11.91 29.26 -9.91
N SER A 472 13.00 29.88 -9.39
CA SER A 472 12.91 30.79 -8.24
C SER A 472 11.97 31.97 -8.55
N GLU A 473 11.04 32.24 -7.64
CA GLU A 473 10.09 33.34 -7.75
C GLU A 473 10.59 34.57 -6.97
N SER A 474 10.66 35.73 -7.62
CA SER A 474 10.99 36.98 -6.92
C SER A 474 9.93 37.34 -5.88
N ARG A 475 10.33 38.06 -4.81
CA ARG A 475 9.41 38.49 -3.74
C ARG A 475 8.25 39.33 -4.29
N PHE A 476 8.54 40.23 -5.25
CA PHE A 476 7.50 41.04 -5.90
C PHE A 476 6.49 40.19 -6.67
N ARG A 477 6.96 39.23 -7.47
CA ARG A 477 6.07 38.32 -8.19
C ARG A 477 5.21 37.48 -7.24
N LYS A 478 5.79 36.98 -6.16
CA LYS A 478 5.07 36.24 -5.11
C LYS A 478 3.97 37.11 -4.48
N LEU A 479 4.27 38.39 -4.18
CA LEU A 479 3.29 39.32 -3.65
C LEU A 479 2.18 39.63 -4.68
N ALA A 480 2.54 39.95 -5.92
CA ALA A 480 1.59 40.19 -7.01
C ALA A 480 0.65 38.99 -7.20
N ARG A 481 1.20 37.79 -7.19
CA ARG A 481 0.41 36.54 -7.26
C ARG A 481 -0.55 36.38 -6.10
N ALA A 482 -0.11 36.66 -4.88
CA ALA A 482 -0.95 36.58 -3.68
C ALA A 482 -2.07 37.60 -3.72
N VAL A 483 -1.78 38.87 -3.99
CA VAL A 483 -2.76 39.99 -4.01
C VAL A 483 -3.78 39.81 -5.14
N THR A 484 -3.34 39.26 -6.29
CA THR A 484 -4.24 39.03 -7.45
C THR A 484 -4.96 37.69 -7.41
N LEU A 485 -4.85 36.92 -6.33
CA LEU A 485 -5.37 35.55 -6.22
C LEU A 485 -4.94 34.69 -7.43
N ASN A 486 -3.64 34.64 -7.67
CA ASN A 486 -3.02 33.94 -8.80
C ASN A 486 -3.56 34.39 -10.17
N GLY A 487 -3.91 35.67 -10.32
CA GLY A 487 -4.43 36.26 -11.56
C GLY A 487 -5.96 36.30 -11.71
N HIS A 488 -6.71 35.69 -10.77
CA HIS A 488 -8.19 35.69 -10.86
C HIS A 488 -8.82 37.10 -10.75
N LEU A 489 -8.14 38.07 -10.13
CA LEU A 489 -8.60 39.45 -10.04
C LEU A 489 -8.16 40.32 -11.23
N LEU A 490 -7.32 39.79 -12.13
CA LEU A 490 -6.80 40.54 -13.26
C LEU A 490 -7.71 40.43 -14.48
N PRO A 491 -7.87 41.49 -15.29
CA PRO A 491 -8.52 41.43 -16.59
C PRO A 491 -7.80 40.46 -17.56
N ASP A 492 -8.53 39.96 -18.55
CA ASP A 492 -7.98 39.01 -19.55
C ASP A 492 -6.82 39.57 -20.35
N ALA A 493 -6.74 40.88 -20.52
CA ALA A 493 -5.66 41.56 -21.20
C ALA A 493 -4.26 41.29 -20.57
N PHE A 494 -4.20 41.00 -19.26
CA PHE A 494 -2.97 40.68 -18.56
C PHE A 494 -2.61 39.18 -18.63
N MET A 495 -3.52 38.37 -19.18
CA MET A 495 -3.35 36.91 -19.21
C MET A 495 -2.72 36.44 -20.51
N ARG A 496 -1.75 35.54 -20.43
CA ARG A 496 -1.11 34.92 -21.60
C ARG A 496 -2.00 33.83 -22.18
N LYS A 497 -2.33 33.93 -23.49
CA LYS A 497 -3.18 32.95 -24.19
C LYS A 497 -2.50 31.60 -24.41
N ALA A 498 -1.17 31.59 -24.60
CA ALA A 498 -0.40 30.36 -24.78
C ALA A 498 -0.50 29.49 -23.52
N PRO A 499 -0.79 28.17 -23.66
CA PRO A 499 -0.87 27.28 -22.53
C PRO A 499 0.49 27.13 -21.83
N VAL A 500 0.46 26.75 -20.57
CA VAL A 500 1.63 26.25 -19.84
C VAL A 500 1.44 24.77 -19.61
N TYR A 501 2.51 24.00 -19.78
CA TYR A 501 2.58 22.56 -19.59
C TYR A 501 3.26 22.30 -18.24
N VAL A 502 2.56 21.67 -17.32
CA VAL A 502 3.06 21.43 -15.95
C VAL A 502 2.63 20.05 -15.46
N GLY A 503 3.48 19.42 -14.63
CA GLY A 503 3.08 18.23 -13.89
C GLY A 503 2.02 18.58 -12.85
N GLU A 504 1.08 17.69 -12.61
CA GLU A 504 -0.04 17.90 -11.67
C GLU A 504 0.41 18.27 -10.26
N TYR A 505 1.55 17.73 -9.83
CA TYR A 505 2.14 17.99 -8.50
C TYR A 505 3.50 18.70 -8.58
N THR A 506 3.72 19.48 -9.64
CA THR A 506 4.96 20.24 -9.82
C THR A 506 5.23 21.16 -8.62
N PRO A 507 6.42 21.09 -8.01
CA PRO A 507 6.83 22.05 -6.98
C PRO A 507 6.79 23.49 -7.52
N GLY A 508 6.08 24.38 -6.81
CA GLY A 508 5.88 25.76 -7.27
C GLY A 508 4.79 25.93 -8.34
N LEU A 509 3.88 24.95 -8.49
CA LEU A 509 2.79 24.94 -9.47
C LEU A 509 2.08 26.29 -9.61
N LEU A 510 1.69 26.93 -8.51
CA LEU A 510 0.95 28.21 -8.55
C LEU A 510 1.74 29.32 -9.25
N SER A 511 3.08 29.34 -9.16
CA SER A 511 3.91 30.31 -9.87
C SER A 511 3.98 30.03 -11.37
N SER A 512 3.91 28.76 -11.77
CA SER A 512 3.90 28.35 -13.19
C SER A 512 2.56 28.68 -13.86
N VAL A 513 1.46 28.58 -13.11
CA VAL A 513 0.10 28.88 -13.59
C VAL A 513 -0.20 30.39 -13.63
N PHE A 514 0.51 31.20 -12.82
CA PHE A 514 0.27 32.63 -12.72
C PHE A 514 0.32 33.36 -14.07
N LEU A 515 -0.71 34.15 -14.37
CA LEU A 515 -0.93 34.89 -15.62
C LEU A 515 -1.12 33.99 -16.87
N ARG A 516 -1.62 32.78 -16.71
CA ARG A 516 -1.97 31.89 -17.82
C ARG A 516 -3.48 31.77 -17.97
N GLN A 517 -3.99 31.76 -19.21
CA GLN A 517 -5.41 31.46 -19.45
C GLN A 517 -5.67 29.96 -19.46
N ARG A 518 -4.69 29.16 -19.93
CA ARG A 518 -4.81 27.73 -20.13
C ARG A 518 -3.64 27.00 -19.51
N VAL A 519 -3.91 25.88 -18.87
CA VAL A 519 -2.92 25.00 -18.22
C VAL A 519 -3.16 23.59 -18.69
N ILE A 520 -2.13 22.94 -19.21
CA ILE A 520 -2.16 21.53 -19.59
C ILE A 520 -1.37 20.78 -18.53
N TYR A 521 -2.06 19.95 -17.80
CA TYR A 521 -1.51 19.13 -16.72
C TYR A 521 -1.12 17.76 -17.24
N ARG A 522 0.10 17.31 -16.96
CA ARG A 522 0.46 15.90 -17.01
C ARG A 522 0.03 15.27 -15.72
N LYS A 523 -0.74 14.16 -15.78
CA LYS A 523 -0.99 13.34 -14.58
C LYS A 523 0.33 12.78 -14.07
N TYR A 524 0.39 12.53 -12.76
CA TYR A 524 1.61 12.07 -12.12
C TYR A 524 2.20 10.86 -12.85
N GLU A 525 3.37 11.05 -13.47
CA GLU A 525 4.16 10.03 -14.17
C GLU A 525 3.42 9.17 -15.23
N THR A 526 2.23 9.56 -15.65
CA THR A 526 1.46 8.85 -16.68
C THR A 526 1.66 9.48 -18.06
N GLN A 527 1.30 8.73 -19.12
CA GLN A 527 1.21 9.22 -20.50
C GLN A 527 -0.16 9.87 -20.77
N SER A 528 -0.69 10.62 -19.79
CA SER A 528 -1.99 11.27 -19.95
C SER A 528 -1.96 12.72 -19.49
N VAL A 529 -2.78 13.55 -20.13
CA VAL A 529 -2.91 14.98 -19.86
C VAL A 529 -4.38 15.37 -19.69
N PHE A 530 -4.61 16.47 -18.99
CA PHE A 530 -5.90 17.15 -18.93
C PHE A 530 -5.70 18.66 -18.99
N GLU A 531 -6.70 19.37 -19.53
CA GLU A 531 -6.64 20.80 -19.69
C GLU A 531 -7.60 21.51 -18.73
N GLU A 532 -7.10 22.58 -18.12
CA GLU A 532 -7.88 23.48 -17.27
C GLU A 532 -7.72 24.93 -17.74
N GLN A 533 -8.77 25.72 -17.57
CA GLN A 533 -8.81 27.10 -18.01
C GLN A 533 -9.23 28.03 -16.88
N LEU A 534 -8.70 29.26 -16.91
CA LEU A 534 -9.12 30.32 -16.00
C LEU A 534 -10.61 30.60 -16.14
N ASN A 535 -11.38 30.36 -15.08
CA ASN A 535 -12.81 30.65 -15.02
C ASN A 535 -13.13 31.37 -13.72
N ARG A 536 -13.25 32.71 -13.79
CA ARG A 536 -13.47 33.55 -12.60
C ARG A 536 -14.82 33.28 -11.95
N LYS A 537 -15.87 33.04 -12.76
CA LYS A 537 -17.20 32.74 -12.20
C LYS A 537 -17.13 31.46 -11.35
N THR A 538 -16.62 30.39 -11.92
CA THR A 538 -16.48 29.10 -11.21
C THR A 538 -15.55 29.22 -9.99
N PHE A 539 -14.50 30.04 -10.07
CA PHE A 539 -13.63 30.31 -8.93
C PHE A 539 -14.42 30.93 -7.77
N TRP A 540 -15.16 32.01 -8.01
CA TRP A 540 -15.92 32.70 -6.96
C TRP A 540 -17.09 31.88 -6.45
N ASP A 541 -17.79 31.15 -7.31
CA ASP A 541 -18.83 30.20 -6.89
C ASP A 541 -18.27 29.16 -5.90
N ASN A 542 -17.08 28.61 -6.17
CA ASN A 542 -16.40 27.68 -5.25
C ASN A 542 -15.95 28.37 -3.94
N VAL A 543 -15.39 29.59 -4.03
CA VAL A 543 -14.93 30.34 -2.83
C VAL A 543 -16.09 30.62 -1.89
N TRP A 544 -17.22 31.11 -2.41
CA TRP A 544 -18.40 31.38 -1.59
C TRP A 544 -19.01 30.11 -1.00
N ALA A 545 -19.12 29.07 -1.79
CA ALA A 545 -19.62 27.78 -1.30
C ALA A 545 -18.72 27.21 -0.18
N PHE A 546 -17.40 27.25 -0.38
CA PHE A 546 -16.45 26.80 0.64
C PHE A 546 -16.54 27.65 1.92
N ALA A 547 -16.53 28.97 1.80
CA ALA A 547 -16.61 29.89 2.94
C ALA A 547 -17.90 29.65 3.75
N TRP A 548 -19.04 29.48 3.08
CA TRP A 548 -20.32 29.18 3.73
C TRP A 548 -20.24 27.88 4.53
N HIS A 549 -19.78 26.80 3.92
CA HIS A 549 -19.67 25.51 4.61
C HIS A 549 -18.60 25.50 5.70
N ALA A 550 -17.51 26.24 5.54
CA ALA A 550 -16.47 26.39 6.56
C ALA A 550 -17.00 27.12 7.80
N VAL A 551 -17.75 28.19 7.63
CA VAL A 551 -18.42 28.91 8.76
C VAL A 551 -19.42 27.97 9.44
N TRP A 552 -20.26 27.29 8.66
CA TRP A 552 -21.24 26.34 9.21
C TRP A 552 -20.58 25.21 10.00
N PHE A 553 -19.50 24.64 9.47
CA PHE A 553 -18.70 23.63 10.16
C PHE A 553 -18.09 24.18 11.45
N ALA A 554 -17.53 25.39 11.42
CA ALA A 554 -16.91 26.01 12.59
C ALA A 554 -17.91 26.22 13.73
N VAL A 555 -19.09 26.74 13.43
CA VAL A 555 -20.16 26.94 14.41
C VAL A 555 -20.59 25.63 15.06
N ARG A 556 -20.69 24.58 14.27
CA ARG A 556 -21.14 23.25 14.72
C ARG A 556 -20.04 22.34 15.21
N PHE A 557 -18.78 22.72 15.11
CA PHE A 557 -17.62 21.86 15.34
C PHE A 557 -17.69 21.05 16.65
N ARG A 558 -18.00 21.73 17.76
CA ARG A 558 -18.09 21.06 19.07
C ARG A 558 -19.21 20.02 19.13
N ALA A 559 -20.35 20.31 18.50
CA ALA A 559 -21.48 19.40 18.44
C ALA A 559 -21.16 18.19 17.53
N LEU A 560 -20.54 18.44 16.37
CA LEU A 560 -20.08 17.41 15.44
C LEU A 560 -19.04 16.49 16.10
N ALA A 561 -18.02 17.06 16.75
CA ALA A 561 -17.01 16.27 17.43
C ALA A 561 -17.60 15.37 18.54
N ARG A 562 -18.62 15.86 19.29
CA ARG A 562 -19.35 15.05 20.27
C ARG A 562 -20.14 13.93 19.60
N ASP A 563 -20.86 14.25 18.51
CA ASP A 563 -21.64 13.27 17.75
C ASP A 563 -20.75 12.13 17.19
N TYR A 564 -19.63 12.50 16.53
CA TYR A 564 -18.70 11.53 15.96
C TYR A 564 -18.07 10.64 17.04
N ARG A 565 -17.59 11.22 18.14
CA ARG A 565 -16.99 10.44 19.24
C ARG A 565 -17.96 9.49 19.92
N ALA A 566 -19.22 9.92 20.10
CA ALA A 566 -20.22 9.12 20.78
C ALA A 566 -20.83 8.03 19.89
N ASN A 567 -21.03 8.30 18.60
CA ASN A 567 -21.92 7.50 17.76
C ASN A 567 -21.21 6.81 16.58
N ALA A 568 -20.03 7.28 16.13
CA ALA A 568 -19.40 6.75 14.92
C ALA A 568 -18.96 5.29 15.09
N LYS A 569 -18.39 4.91 16.24
CA LYS A 569 -17.95 3.54 16.51
C LYS A 569 -19.09 2.51 16.47
N GLN A 570 -20.35 2.93 16.61
CA GLN A 570 -21.49 2.04 16.40
C GLN A 570 -21.57 1.54 14.96
N LEU A 571 -21.11 2.35 13.98
CA LEU A 571 -21.04 1.96 12.57
C LEU A 571 -19.86 1.03 12.26
N CYS A 572 -18.95 0.85 13.23
CA CYS A 572 -17.87 -0.13 13.17
C CYS A 572 -18.23 -1.44 13.90
N SER A 573 -19.51 -1.65 14.28
CA SER A 573 -19.91 -2.86 14.99
C SER A 573 -20.24 -4.01 14.05
N GLU A 574 -20.04 -5.23 14.50
CA GLU A 574 -20.50 -6.42 13.83
C GLU A 574 -22.02 -6.37 13.57
N HIS A 575 -22.80 -5.95 14.58
CA HIS A 575 -24.24 -5.80 14.47
C HIS A 575 -24.65 -4.87 13.33
N PHE A 576 -23.98 -3.73 13.18
CA PHE A 576 -24.24 -2.79 12.10
C PHE A 576 -24.06 -3.46 10.73
N TRP A 577 -22.91 -4.09 10.48
CA TRP A 577 -22.65 -4.72 9.20
C TRP A 577 -23.56 -5.92 8.91
N ARG A 578 -23.89 -6.73 9.94
CA ARG A 578 -24.90 -7.79 9.79
C ARG A 578 -26.25 -7.21 9.38
N SER A 579 -26.66 -6.09 9.97
CA SER A 579 -27.92 -5.43 9.60
C SER A 579 -27.91 -4.88 8.17
N VAL A 580 -26.76 -4.39 7.69
CA VAL A 580 -26.58 -3.93 6.31
C VAL A 580 -26.73 -5.09 5.32
N TYR A 581 -26.07 -6.22 5.57
CA TYR A 581 -26.11 -7.37 4.65
C TYR A 581 -27.42 -8.18 4.74
N ALA A 582 -28.17 -8.08 5.84
CA ALA A 582 -29.48 -8.69 5.97
C ALA A 582 -30.58 -7.96 5.18
N GLN A 583 -30.36 -6.70 4.81
CA GLN A 583 -31.27 -5.95 3.94
C GLN A 583 -31.19 -6.55 2.53
N LYS A 584 -32.18 -7.40 2.17
CA LYS A 584 -32.29 -7.92 0.81
C LYS A 584 -32.35 -6.75 -0.18
N LYS A 585 -31.67 -6.87 -1.34
CA LYS A 585 -31.94 -6.01 -2.50
C LYS A 585 -33.46 -5.96 -2.72
N PRO A 586 -34.08 -4.77 -2.86
CA PRO A 586 -35.45 -4.66 -3.32
C PRO A 586 -35.61 -5.26 -4.71
#